data_a357f60c407bfc2b66440b6fb83efd2a
#
_entry.id   a357f60c407bfc2b66440b6fb83efd2a
#
_cell.length_a   1.000
_cell.length_b   1.000
_cell.length_c   1.000
_cell.angle_alpha   90.00
_cell.angle_beta   90.00
_cell.angle_gamma   90.00
#
_symmetry.space_group_name_H-M   'P 1'
#
loop_
_entity.id
_entity.type
_entity.pdbx_description
1 polymer ?
#
loop_
_entity_poly.entity_id
_entity_poly.type
_entity_poly.pdbx_seq_one_letter_code
_entity_poly.pdbx_strand_id
1 'polypeptide(L)'
;MKEYQTKDLLPGMVTATPVRTKRGQLIINPNVELTRTLISRLEFYGIASVQITEDKQAAAPMETPKDPAYFPAKSPVSAPSPVSDASYSQKLKSSPEFQRFQVDFTLRSQDLKNCFDAYLSDGGTVNKEELLSKTISLVSPKQTTLDVFDMLHNMRQVNDSTYAHSLNVAIISRIIGKWLHFSNEELDTLTLAGLLHDIGKTKIPDEVLNKDGKLTDEEFQMIRNHPKYGYDILKSQPLNSHIKKAALM
;
A
#
# COMPACT_ATOMS: atom_id res chain seq x y z
N MET A 1 -10.26 33.34 -6.42
CA MET A 1 -9.51 32.15 -5.96
C MET A 1 -8.63 32.57 -4.82
N LYS A 2 -8.69 31.89 -3.70
CA LYS A 2 -7.87 32.17 -2.50
C LYS A 2 -7.25 30.88 -2.02
N GLU A 3 -6.02 30.96 -1.57
CA GLU A 3 -5.29 29.83 -1.01
C GLU A 3 -5.59 29.70 0.48
N TYR A 4 -5.98 28.50 0.92
CA TYR A 4 -6.24 28.17 2.31
C TYR A 4 -5.27 27.09 2.76
N GLN A 5 -4.79 27.19 4.00
CA GLN A 5 -4.06 26.08 4.64
C GLN A 5 -5.03 24.93 4.87
N THR A 6 -4.56 23.69 4.76
CA THR A 6 -5.42 22.50 4.89
C THR A 6 -6.16 22.47 6.22
N LYS A 7 -5.53 22.95 7.31
CA LYS A 7 -6.15 23.08 8.65
C LYS A 7 -7.29 24.10 8.74
N ASP A 8 -7.34 25.06 7.81
CA ASP A 8 -8.33 26.14 7.78
C ASP A 8 -9.46 25.86 6.78
N LEU A 9 -9.47 24.69 6.13
CA LEU A 9 -10.50 24.27 5.20
C LEU A 9 -11.78 23.89 5.95
N LEU A 10 -12.90 24.31 5.41
CA LEU A 10 -14.23 23.99 5.94
C LEU A 10 -15.03 23.15 4.91
N PRO A 11 -15.88 22.20 5.36
CA PRO A 11 -16.81 21.51 4.49
C PRO A 11 -17.71 22.49 3.75
N GLY A 12 -17.96 22.22 2.48
CA GLY A 12 -18.73 23.12 1.60
C GLY A 12 -17.87 24.06 0.77
N MET A 13 -16.56 24.17 1.03
CA MET A 13 -15.63 24.90 0.16
C MET A 13 -15.40 24.13 -1.14
N VAL A 14 -15.25 24.85 -2.27
CA VAL A 14 -15.07 24.23 -3.59
C VAL A 14 -13.65 24.47 -4.08
N THR A 15 -12.97 23.40 -4.49
CA THR A 15 -11.62 23.46 -5.04
C THR A 15 -11.58 24.23 -6.35
N ALA A 16 -10.66 25.20 -6.49
CA ALA A 16 -10.47 25.97 -7.72
C ALA A 16 -9.54 25.27 -8.71
N THR A 17 -8.56 24.50 -8.20
CA THR A 17 -7.54 23.83 -8.99
C THR A 17 -7.41 22.36 -8.57
N PRO A 18 -6.84 21.49 -9.44
CA PRO A 18 -6.59 20.10 -9.07
C PRO A 18 -5.57 20.03 -7.93
N VAL A 19 -5.91 19.33 -6.85
CA VAL A 19 -5.03 19.14 -5.71
C VAL A 19 -4.15 17.91 -5.95
N ARG A 20 -2.83 18.10 -5.88
CA ARG A 20 -1.85 17.04 -6.14
C ARG A 20 -0.88 16.88 -4.97
N THR A 21 -0.35 15.68 -4.79
CA THR A 21 0.77 15.43 -3.87
C THR A 21 2.05 16.10 -4.37
N LYS A 22 3.07 16.20 -3.50
CA LYS A 22 4.42 16.64 -3.89
C LYS A 22 5.04 15.82 -5.02
N ARG A 23 4.54 14.59 -5.25
CA ARG A 23 4.96 13.68 -6.33
C ARG A 23 4.10 13.80 -7.59
N GLY A 24 3.19 14.78 -7.66
CA GLY A 24 2.34 15.03 -8.83
C GLY A 24 1.06 14.20 -8.92
N GLN A 25 0.81 13.28 -7.98
CA GLN A 25 -0.39 12.44 -7.97
C GLN A 25 -1.64 13.29 -7.67
N LEU A 26 -2.66 13.16 -8.50
CA LEU A 26 -3.94 13.85 -8.32
C LEU A 26 -4.73 13.22 -7.16
N ILE A 27 -5.16 14.07 -6.20
CA ILE A 27 -5.97 13.65 -5.04
C ILE A 27 -7.41 14.13 -5.20
N ILE A 28 -7.62 15.39 -5.60
CA ILE A 28 -8.94 15.99 -5.79
C ILE A 28 -8.95 16.76 -7.11
N ASN A 29 -10.01 16.59 -7.89
CA ASN A 29 -10.24 17.37 -9.11
C ASN A 29 -10.62 18.82 -8.79
N PRO A 30 -10.47 19.77 -9.74
CA PRO A 30 -11.04 21.10 -9.58
C PRO A 30 -12.59 21.05 -9.55
N ASN A 31 -13.21 22.07 -8.97
CA ASN A 31 -14.65 22.20 -8.81
C ASN A 31 -15.31 21.09 -7.97
N VAL A 32 -14.59 20.51 -7.03
CA VAL A 32 -15.13 19.52 -6.08
C VAL A 32 -15.42 20.20 -4.76
N GLU A 33 -16.63 20.00 -4.24
CA GLU A 33 -17.01 20.45 -2.91
C GLU A 33 -16.29 19.60 -1.84
N LEU A 34 -15.57 20.27 -0.94
CA LEU A 34 -14.82 19.62 0.12
C LEU A 34 -15.78 19.12 1.21
N THR A 35 -15.78 17.82 1.40
CA THR A 35 -16.37 17.17 2.57
C THR A 35 -15.33 17.08 3.70
N ARG A 36 -15.77 16.83 4.94
CA ARG A 36 -14.86 16.57 6.05
C ARG A 36 -13.92 15.40 5.75
N THR A 37 -14.42 14.36 5.09
CA THR A 37 -13.61 13.20 4.68
C THR A 37 -12.52 13.59 3.70
N LEU A 38 -12.81 14.45 2.72
CA LEU A 38 -11.82 14.94 1.77
C LEU A 38 -10.77 15.83 2.45
N ILE A 39 -11.18 16.70 3.39
CA ILE A 39 -10.26 17.54 4.17
C ILE A 39 -9.30 16.66 4.99
N SER A 40 -9.83 15.68 5.74
CA SER A 40 -9.00 14.74 6.50
C SER A 40 -8.07 13.92 5.59
N ARG A 41 -8.50 13.62 4.37
CA ARG A 41 -7.65 12.95 3.37
C ARG A 41 -6.51 13.84 2.89
N LEU A 42 -6.75 15.15 2.70
CA LEU A 42 -5.70 16.12 2.35
C LEU A 42 -4.65 16.24 3.46
N GLU A 43 -5.09 16.26 4.73
CA GLU A 43 -4.20 16.24 5.89
C GLU A 43 -3.34 14.97 5.93
N PHE A 44 -3.97 13.81 5.69
CA PHE A 44 -3.30 12.52 5.66
C PHE A 44 -2.19 12.43 4.59
N TYR A 45 -2.42 13.00 3.39
CA TYR A 45 -1.42 13.05 2.33
C TYR A 45 -0.43 14.23 2.46
N GLY A 46 -0.48 14.98 3.56
CA GLY A 46 0.44 16.08 3.86
C GLY A 46 0.34 17.25 2.88
N ILE A 47 -0.87 17.51 2.36
CA ILE A 47 -1.15 18.69 1.53
C ILE A 47 -1.17 19.91 2.43
N ALA A 48 -0.28 20.88 2.17
CA ALA A 48 -0.15 22.07 3.01
C ALA A 48 -1.25 23.11 2.76
N SER A 49 -1.64 23.30 1.49
CA SER A 49 -2.62 24.32 1.08
C SER A 49 -3.43 23.89 -0.13
N VAL A 50 -4.61 24.49 -0.29
CA VAL A 50 -5.55 24.23 -1.38
C VAL A 50 -6.13 25.56 -1.88
N GLN A 51 -6.28 25.70 -3.20
CA GLN A 51 -6.93 26.85 -3.79
C GLN A 51 -8.45 26.63 -3.84
N ILE A 52 -9.20 27.59 -3.28
CA ILE A 52 -10.65 27.55 -3.15
C ILE A 52 -11.28 28.64 -4.02
N THR A 53 -12.42 28.31 -4.63
CA THR A 53 -13.26 29.23 -5.38
C THR A 53 -14.12 30.06 -4.41
N GLU A 54 -14.14 31.37 -4.54
CA GLU A 54 -14.91 32.28 -3.67
C GLU A 54 -16.39 32.39 -4.04
N ASP A 55 -16.80 31.90 -5.21
CA ASP A 55 -18.19 32.01 -5.70
C ASP A 55 -19.06 30.83 -5.25
N LYS A 56 -20.11 31.13 -4.50
CA LYS A 56 -21.24 30.24 -4.20
C LYS A 56 -22.16 30.09 -5.43
N GLN A 57 -21.71 29.46 -6.50
CA GLN A 57 -22.63 29.03 -7.55
C GLN A 57 -22.39 27.54 -7.83
N ALA A 58 -23.43 26.76 -7.53
CA ALA A 58 -23.51 25.37 -7.94
C ALA A 58 -23.35 25.29 -9.48
N ALA A 59 -22.20 24.81 -9.93
CA ALA A 59 -21.98 24.60 -11.36
C ALA A 59 -22.77 23.39 -11.83
N ALA A 60 -23.53 23.56 -12.89
CA ALA A 60 -24.19 22.50 -13.65
C ALA A 60 -23.14 21.46 -14.16
N PRO A 61 -23.56 20.21 -14.40
CA PRO A 61 -22.63 19.16 -14.80
C PRO A 61 -22.02 19.46 -16.16
N MET A 62 -20.73 19.71 -16.21
CA MET A 62 -19.97 19.74 -17.46
C MET A 62 -19.65 18.32 -17.92
N GLU A 63 -19.88 18.08 -19.22
CA GLU A 63 -19.59 16.84 -19.92
C GLU A 63 -18.13 16.43 -19.76
N THR A 64 -17.93 15.16 -19.42
CA THR A 64 -16.62 14.55 -19.16
C THR A 64 -15.84 14.29 -20.44
N PRO A 65 -14.53 14.58 -20.49
CA PRO A 65 -13.66 14.02 -21.53
C PRO A 65 -13.57 12.50 -21.36
N LYS A 66 -13.68 11.79 -22.47
CA LYS A 66 -13.55 10.33 -22.53
C LYS A 66 -12.09 9.93 -22.32
N ASP A 67 -11.73 9.73 -21.06
CA ASP A 67 -10.46 9.10 -20.70
C ASP A 67 -10.78 7.75 -20.02
N PRO A 68 -10.22 6.61 -20.47
CA PRO A 68 -10.68 5.27 -20.07
C PRO A 68 -10.35 4.85 -18.65
N ALA A 69 -9.91 5.77 -17.77
CA ALA A 69 -9.57 5.48 -16.37
C ALA A 69 -10.58 6.00 -15.34
N TYR A 70 -11.75 6.49 -15.75
CA TYR A 70 -12.75 7.04 -14.83
C TYR A 70 -13.85 6.02 -14.53
N PHE A 71 -13.95 5.57 -13.29
CA PHE A 71 -15.06 4.77 -12.77
C PHE A 71 -16.02 5.65 -11.98
N PRO A 72 -17.32 5.69 -12.35
CA PRO A 72 -18.32 6.48 -11.63
C PRO A 72 -18.71 5.81 -10.31
N ALA A 73 -18.62 6.55 -9.22
CA ALA A 73 -19.20 6.15 -7.95
C ALA A 73 -20.72 6.34 -8.01
N LYS A 74 -21.50 5.26 -7.94
CA LYS A 74 -22.91 5.29 -7.59
C LYS A 74 -23.08 5.09 -6.11
N SER A 75 -23.58 6.11 -5.41
CA SER A 75 -24.03 5.98 -4.04
C SER A 75 -25.44 6.49 -3.88
N PRO A 76 -26.34 5.79 -3.20
CA PRO A 76 -27.56 6.39 -2.69
C PRO A 76 -27.24 7.19 -1.43
N VAL A 77 -27.71 8.42 -1.40
CA VAL A 77 -27.60 9.34 -0.29
C VAL A 77 -28.51 8.85 0.83
N SER A 78 -27.95 8.38 1.94
CA SER A 78 -28.65 8.25 3.20
C SER A 78 -28.34 9.44 4.11
N ALA A 79 -29.34 9.87 4.89
CA ALA A 79 -29.36 11.05 5.73
C ALA A 79 -28.20 11.16 6.73
N PRO A 80 -27.80 12.36 7.17
CA PRO A 80 -26.63 12.59 7.98
C PRO A 80 -26.82 12.05 9.41
N SER A 81 -26.02 11.03 9.75
CA SER A 81 -25.80 10.59 11.13
C SER A 81 -24.84 11.55 11.84
N PRO A 82 -24.88 11.69 13.19
CA PRO A 82 -24.08 12.65 13.93
C PRO A 82 -22.58 12.42 13.70
N VAL A 83 -21.90 13.50 13.37
CA VAL A 83 -20.53 13.53 12.89
C VAL A 83 -19.58 13.25 14.06
N SER A 84 -18.88 12.12 14.04
CA SER A 84 -17.74 11.88 14.93
C SER A 84 -16.52 12.67 14.44
N ASP A 85 -15.81 13.35 15.33
CA ASP A 85 -14.58 14.12 15.07
C ASP A 85 -13.35 13.23 14.75
N ALA A 86 -13.57 11.97 14.42
CA ALA A 86 -12.52 11.02 14.10
C ALA A 86 -11.84 11.35 12.77
N SER A 87 -10.50 11.32 12.76
CA SER A 87 -9.71 11.51 11.54
C SER A 87 -10.02 10.43 10.48
N TYR A 88 -9.69 10.69 9.20
CA TYR A 88 -9.87 9.72 8.12
C TYR A 88 -9.24 8.36 8.46
N SER A 89 -8.01 8.37 8.97
CA SER A 89 -7.31 7.15 9.39
C SER A 89 -8.04 6.39 10.53
N GLN A 90 -8.63 7.10 11.48
CA GLN A 90 -9.43 6.49 12.55
C GLN A 90 -10.71 5.85 12.01
N LYS A 91 -11.41 6.54 11.09
CA LYS A 91 -12.60 6.00 10.43
C LYS A 91 -12.28 4.78 9.59
N LEU A 92 -11.16 4.81 8.86
CA LEU A 92 -10.70 3.66 8.10
C LEU A 92 -10.39 2.47 9.03
N LYS A 93 -9.61 2.69 10.09
CA LYS A 93 -9.25 1.64 11.06
C LYS A 93 -10.46 1.01 11.76
N SER A 94 -11.55 1.74 11.93
CA SER A 94 -12.79 1.24 12.52
C SER A 94 -13.73 0.59 11.50
N SER A 95 -13.42 0.64 10.19
CA SER A 95 -14.26 0.04 9.16
C SER A 95 -14.19 -1.49 9.20
N PRO A 96 -15.31 -2.20 8.97
CA PRO A 96 -15.32 -3.66 8.90
C PRO A 96 -14.37 -4.21 7.81
N GLU A 97 -14.23 -3.48 6.72
CA GLU A 97 -13.35 -3.84 5.60
C GLU A 97 -11.89 -3.82 6.03
N PHE A 98 -11.47 -2.77 6.74
CA PHE A 98 -10.10 -2.68 7.26
C PHE A 98 -9.82 -3.75 8.33
N GLN A 99 -10.76 -4.01 9.23
CA GLN A 99 -10.61 -5.04 10.25
C GLN A 99 -10.44 -6.43 9.63
N ARG A 100 -11.22 -6.77 8.60
CA ARG A 100 -11.02 -8.02 7.85
C ARG A 100 -9.67 -8.06 7.16
N PHE A 101 -9.31 -6.99 6.46
CA PHE A 101 -8.00 -6.88 5.81
C PHE A 101 -6.86 -7.04 6.82
N GLN A 102 -6.95 -6.45 8.01
CA GLN A 102 -5.97 -6.57 9.08
C GLN A 102 -5.80 -8.03 9.54
N VAL A 103 -6.89 -8.73 9.75
CA VAL A 103 -6.86 -10.16 10.12
C VAL A 103 -6.23 -10.99 9.01
N ASP A 104 -6.71 -10.84 7.78
CA ASP A 104 -6.21 -11.59 6.63
C ASP A 104 -4.73 -11.31 6.36
N PHE A 105 -4.32 -10.04 6.43
CA PHE A 105 -2.94 -9.63 6.26
C PHE A 105 -2.02 -10.22 7.34
N THR A 106 -2.45 -10.21 8.59
CA THR A 106 -1.69 -10.79 9.70
C THR A 106 -1.54 -12.31 9.54
N LEU A 107 -2.61 -13.00 9.16
CA LEU A 107 -2.57 -14.45 8.87
C LEU A 107 -1.63 -14.75 7.71
N ARG A 108 -1.69 -13.99 6.61
CA ARG A 108 -0.78 -14.18 5.46
C ARG A 108 0.67 -13.88 5.80
N SER A 109 0.92 -12.89 6.66
CA SER A 109 2.27 -12.61 7.17
C SER A 109 2.83 -13.80 7.96
N GLN A 110 2.01 -14.43 8.81
CA GLN A 110 2.38 -15.63 9.55
C GLN A 110 2.55 -16.85 8.62
N ASP A 111 1.65 -17.04 7.64
CA ASP A 111 1.77 -18.09 6.63
C ASP A 111 3.09 -17.97 5.87
N LEU A 112 3.48 -16.75 5.48
CA LEU A 112 4.74 -16.48 4.77
C LEU A 112 5.95 -16.85 5.64
N LYS A 113 5.91 -16.50 6.93
CA LYS A 113 6.93 -16.92 7.88
C LYS A 113 7.06 -18.45 7.93
N ASN A 114 5.93 -19.14 8.14
CA ASN A 114 5.92 -20.60 8.23
C ASN A 114 6.43 -21.27 6.93
N CYS A 115 6.08 -20.69 5.76
CA CYS A 115 6.60 -21.18 4.48
C CYS A 115 8.13 -21.01 4.38
N PHE A 116 8.67 -19.87 4.82
CA PHE A 116 10.11 -19.65 4.80
C PHE A 116 10.85 -20.56 5.80
N ASP A 117 10.31 -20.72 7.00
CA ASP A 117 10.88 -21.59 8.03
C ASP A 117 10.90 -23.06 7.57
N ALA A 118 9.79 -23.56 7.01
CA ALA A 118 9.71 -24.93 6.45
C ALA A 118 10.69 -25.12 5.29
N TYR A 119 10.78 -24.12 4.39
CA TYR A 119 11.73 -24.16 3.29
C TYR A 119 13.18 -24.25 3.75
N LEU A 120 13.55 -23.49 4.79
CA LEU A 120 14.93 -23.47 5.31
C LEU A 120 15.27 -24.73 6.10
N SER A 121 14.28 -25.36 6.76
CA SER A 121 14.48 -26.55 7.58
C SER A 121 14.61 -27.83 6.72
N ASP A 122 13.74 -27.98 5.73
CA ASP A 122 13.56 -29.22 4.99
C ASP A 122 14.21 -29.21 3.59
N GLY A 123 14.80 -28.08 3.17
CA GLY A 123 15.35 -27.93 1.81
C GLY A 123 14.29 -28.04 0.72
N GLY A 124 13.04 -27.76 1.07
CA GLY A 124 11.88 -27.89 0.18
C GLY A 124 11.90 -26.94 -1.01
N THR A 125 10.95 -27.10 -1.90
CA THR A 125 10.78 -26.21 -3.06
C THR A 125 9.77 -25.11 -2.72
N VAL A 126 10.09 -23.87 -3.08
CA VAL A 126 9.17 -22.74 -2.94
C VAL A 126 7.94 -22.97 -3.82
N ASN A 127 6.79 -23.14 -3.19
CA ASN A 127 5.51 -23.26 -3.91
C ASN A 127 5.04 -21.87 -4.36
N LYS A 128 5.44 -21.49 -5.58
CA LYS A 128 5.15 -20.16 -6.14
C LYS A 128 3.65 -19.92 -6.36
N GLU A 129 2.90 -20.96 -6.74
CA GLU A 129 1.46 -20.89 -6.98
C GLU A 129 0.70 -20.59 -5.69
N GLU A 130 1.07 -21.25 -4.60
CA GLU A 130 0.49 -21.01 -3.29
C GLU A 130 0.80 -19.60 -2.77
N LEU A 131 2.06 -19.16 -2.86
CA LEU A 131 2.47 -17.82 -2.45
C LEU A 131 1.74 -16.73 -3.23
N LEU A 132 1.62 -16.88 -4.55
CA LEU A 132 0.87 -15.96 -5.41
C LEU A 132 -0.61 -15.91 -5.03
N SER A 133 -1.27 -17.08 -4.96
CA SER A 133 -2.69 -17.18 -4.62
C SER A 133 -2.99 -16.51 -3.28
N LYS A 134 -2.23 -16.82 -2.25
CA LYS A 134 -2.39 -16.24 -0.91
C LYS A 134 -2.15 -14.72 -0.91
N THR A 135 -1.14 -14.23 -1.64
CA THR A 135 -0.83 -12.79 -1.72
C THR A 135 -1.89 -12.02 -2.49
N ILE A 136 -2.32 -12.54 -3.65
CA ILE A 136 -3.31 -11.88 -4.51
C ILE A 136 -4.68 -11.83 -3.84
N SER A 137 -5.04 -12.86 -3.05
CA SER A 137 -6.32 -12.93 -2.33
C SER A 137 -6.51 -11.85 -1.26
N LEU A 138 -5.43 -11.20 -0.81
CA LEU A 138 -5.51 -10.06 0.12
C LEU A 138 -6.20 -8.83 -0.47
N VAL A 139 -6.18 -8.70 -1.79
CA VAL A 139 -6.75 -7.55 -2.48
C VAL A 139 -8.05 -7.98 -3.16
N SER A 140 -9.17 -7.45 -2.67
CA SER A 140 -10.48 -7.71 -3.28
C SER A 140 -10.59 -7.05 -4.66
N PRO A 141 -11.21 -7.70 -5.65
CA PRO A 141 -11.51 -7.08 -6.95
C PRO A 141 -12.40 -5.83 -6.87
N LYS A 142 -13.10 -5.65 -5.74
CA LYS A 142 -13.99 -4.51 -5.49
C LYS A 142 -13.25 -3.29 -4.91
N GLN A 143 -12.03 -3.48 -4.42
CA GLN A 143 -11.22 -2.40 -3.84
C GLN A 143 -10.56 -1.58 -4.93
N THR A 144 -10.60 -0.28 -4.78
CA THR A 144 -9.79 0.61 -5.63
C THR A 144 -8.32 0.53 -5.20
N THR A 145 -7.44 0.91 -6.10
CA THR A 145 -6.01 0.97 -5.77
C THR A 145 -5.72 1.88 -4.57
N LEU A 146 -6.46 2.99 -4.45
CA LEU A 146 -6.32 3.91 -3.32
C LEU A 146 -6.75 3.26 -2.00
N ASP A 147 -7.84 2.48 -2.02
CA ASP A 147 -8.29 1.76 -0.82
C ASP A 147 -7.22 0.79 -0.35
N VAL A 148 -6.58 0.07 -1.28
CA VAL A 148 -5.49 -0.85 -0.94
C VAL A 148 -4.29 -0.12 -0.38
N PHE A 149 -3.88 1.02 -0.96
CA PHE A 149 -2.79 1.84 -0.42
C PHE A 149 -3.10 2.37 0.98
N ASP A 150 -4.33 2.86 1.21
CA ASP A 150 -4.76 3.37 2.51
C ASP A 150 -4.75 2.24 3.56
N MET A 151 -5.18 1.03 3.19
CA MET A 151 -5.12 -0.15 4.05
C MET A 151 -3.67 -0.54 4.38
N LEU A 152 -2.80 -0.68 3.37
CA LEU A 152 -1.40 -1.03 3.57
C LEU A 152 -0.65 0.01 4.41
N HIS A 153 -0.91 1.30 4.19
CA HIS A 153 -0.30 2.38 4.98
C HIS A 153 -0.67 2.26 6.47
N ASN A 154 -1.94 1.98 6.76
CA ASN A 154 -2.39 1.85 8.15
C ASN A 154 -1.91 0.54 8.80
N MET A 155 -1.64 -0.52 8.01
CA MET A 155 -1.05 -1.77 8.51
C MET A 155 0.37 -1.61 9.02
N ARG A 156 1.19 -0.72 8.46
CA ARG A 156 2.58 -0.46 8.93
C ARG A 156 2.66 -0.08 10.41
N GLN A 157 1.60 0.51 10.95
CA GLN A 157 1.52 0.87 12.37
C GLN A 157 1.12 -0.31 13.27
N VAL A 158 0.63 -1.40 12.68
CA VAL A 158 0.09 -2.56 13.41
C VAL A 158 1.05 -3.75 13.36
N ASN A 159 1.72 -3.93 12.23
CA ASN A 159 2.64 -5.04 12.00
C ASN A 159 3.84 -4.56 11.16
N ASP A 160 4.99 -4.45 11.80
CA ASP A 160 6.26 -4.00 11.20
C ASP A 160 7.26 -5.16 11.05
N SER A 161 6.77 -6.40 10.93
CA SER A 161 7.64 -7.56 10.69
C SER A 161 8.21 -7.58 9.28
N THR A 162 9.36 -8.25 9.09
CA THR A 162 9.97 -8.47 7.77
C THR A 162 8.99 -9.11 6.79
N TYR A 163 8.13 -10.02 7.26
CA TYR A 163 7.14 -10.70 6.43
C TYR A 163 5.99 -9.78 6.01
N ALA A 164 5.54 -8.91 6.91
CA ALA A 164 4.58 -7.86 6.61
C ALA A 164 5.14 -6.87 5.57
N HIS A 165 6.43 -6.51 5.72
CA HIS A 165 7.14 -5.69 4.74
C HIS A 165 7.15 -6.36 3.35
N SER A 166 7.52 -7.63 3.28
CA SER A 166 7.55 -8.40 2.02
C SER A 166 6.17 -8.47 1.34
N LEU A 167 5.09 -8.67 2.11
CA LEU A 167 3.72 -8.62 1.58
C LEU A 167 3.37 -7.23 1.04
N ASN A 168 3.71 -6.17 1.76
CA ASN A 168 3.49 -4.79 1.32
C ASN A 168 4.21 -4.52 0.00
N VAL A 169 5.49 -4.88 -0.10
CA VAL A 169 6.29 -4.70 -1.32
C VAL A 169 5.68 -5.49 -2.48
N ALA A 170 5.27 -6.74 -2.25
CA ALA A 170 4.66 -7.59 -3.28
C ALA A 170 3.35 -6.99 -3.83
N ILE A 171 2.45 -6.55 -2.95
CA ILE A 171 1.16 -5.98 -3.35
C ILE A 171 1.36 -4.65 -4.09
N ILE A 172 2.20 -3.75 -3.55
CA ILE A 172 2.48 -2.45 -4.17
C ILE A 172 3.15 -2.63 -5.54
N SER A 173 4.12 -3.54 -5.65
CA SER A 173 4.78 -3.85 -6.92
C SER A 173 3.80 -4.36 -7.97
N ARG A 174 2.88 -5.27 -7.59
CA ARG A 174 1.83 -5.76 -8.48
C ARG A 174 0.90 -4.65 -8.95
N ILE A 175 0.53 -3.72 -8.07
CA ILE A 175 -0.31 -2.57 -8.42
C ILE A 175 0.41 -1.67 -9.43
N ILE A 176 1.69 -1.37 -9.21
CA ILE A 176 2.50 -0.57 -10.13
C ILE A 176 2.62 -1.28 -11.49
N GLY A 177 2.87 -2.59 -11.50
CA GLY A 177 2.91 -3.39 -12.72
C GLY A 177 1.59 -3.34 -13.51
N LYS A 178 0.44 -3.38 -12.82
CA LYS A 178 -0.87 -3.19 -13.47
C LYS A 178 -1.01 -1.82 -14.13
N TRP A 179 -0.54 -0.76 -13.50
CA TRP A 179 -0.55 0.59 -14.10
C TRP A 179 0.38 0.70 -15.31
N LEU A 180 1.45 -0.08 -15.33
CA LEU A 180 2.39 -0.16 -16.46
C LEU A 180 1.92 -1.16 -17.54
N HIS A 181 0.71 -1.72 -17.40
CA HIS A 181 0.11 -2.68 -18.33
C HIS A 181 0.95 -3.95 -18.55
N PHE A 182 1.62 -4.42 -17.49
CA PHE A 182 2.37 -5.68 -17.53
C PHE A 182 1.42 -6.87 -17.74
N SER A 183 1.91 -7.89 -18.45
CA SER A 183 1.21 -9.17 -18.60
C SER A 183 1.04 -9.90 -17.27
N ASN A 184 0.13 -10.86 -17.19
CA ASN A 184 -0.10 -11.62 -15.96
C ASN A 184 1.19 -12.33 -15.48
N GLU A 185 1.99 -12.87 -16.39
CA GLU A 185 3.26 -13.53 -16.06
C GLU A 185 4.29 -12.54 -15.47
N GLU A 186 4.38 -11.33 -16.03
CA GLU A 186 5.23 -10.27 -15.50
C GLU A 186 4.73 -9.79 -14.13
N LEU A 187 3.41 -9.66 -13.95
CA LEU A 187 2.80 -9.32 -12.66
C LEU A 187 3.08 -10.37 -11.58
N ASP A 188 3.02 -11.64 -11.93
CA ASP A 188 3.33 -12.75 -11.02
C ASP A 188 4.81 -12.78 -10.67
N THR A 189 5.68 -12.57 -11.65
CA THR A 189 7.13 -12.42 -11.45
C THR A 189 7.44 -11.26 -10.52
N LEU A 190 6.82 -10.09 -10.74
CA LEU A 190 7.03 -8.89 -9.93
C LEU A 190 6.51 -9.07 -8.50
N THR A 191 5.37 -9.74 -8.34
CA THR A 191 4.79 -10.07 -7.03
C THR A 191 5.72 -10.98 -6.23
N LEU A 192 6.20 -12.06 -6.85
CA LEU A 192 7.13 -13.00 -6.20
C LEU A 192 8.47 -12.35 -5.91
N ALA A 193 8.98 -11.49 -6.79
CA ALA A 193 10.19 -10.72 -6.55
C ALA A 193 10.07 -9.85 -5.30
N GLY A 194 8.96 -9.12 -5.16
CA GLY A 194 8.66 -8.33 -3.97
C GLY A 194 8.47 -9.18 -2.70
N LEU A 195 7.88 -10.37 -2.84
CA LEU A 195 7.65 -11.25 -1.70
C LEU A 195 8.95 -11.89 -1.16
N LEU A 196 9.88 -12.22 -2.06
CA LEU A 196 11.09 -12.99 -1.76
C LEU A 196 12.37 -12.14 -1.66
N HIS A 197 12.30 -10.81 -1.92
CA HIS A 197 13.51 -9.98 -1.96
C HIS A 197 14.31 -10.00 -0.65
N ASP A 198 13.63 -10.09 0.47
CA ASP A 198 14.20 -10.05 1.81
C ASP A 198 14.35 -11.44 2.47
N ILE A 199 14.15 -12.53 1.72
CA ILE A 199 14.22 -13.90 2.28
C ILE A 199 15.54 -14.18 2.99
N GLY A 200 16.63 -13.55 2.59
CA GLY A 200 17.94 -13.72 3.21
C GLY A 200 18.00 -13.24 4.66
N LYS A 201 17.07 -12.39 5.11
CA LYS A 201 16.97 -11.97 6.51
C LYS A 201 16.67 -13.14 7.45
N THR A 202 16.07 -14.22 6.94
CA THR A 202 15.83 -15.45 7.72
C THR A 202 17.12 -16.16 8.18
N LYS A 203 18.27 -15.80 7.61
CA LYS A 203 19.61 -16.30 8.06
C LYS A 203 20.25 -15.44 9.14
N ILE A 204 19.62 -14.34 9.52
CA ILE A 204 20.12 -13.43 10.55
C ILE A 204 19.38 -13.71 11.85
N PRO A 205 20.09 -13.85 12.99
CA PRO A 205 19.46 -14.05 14.28
C PRO A 205 18.47 -12.92 14.63
N ASP A 206 17.33 -13.29 15.21
CA ASP A 206 16.27 -12.35 15.60
C ASP A 206 16.79 -11.28 16.57
N GLU A 207 17.74 -11.61 17.44
CA GLU A 207 18.37 -10.68 18.38
C GLU A 207 19.13 -9.56 17.66
N VAL A 208 19.64 -9.83 16.45
CA VAL A 208 20.35 -8.85 15.62
C VAL A 208 19.37 -8.04 14.81
N LEU A 209 18.37 -8.70 14.21
CA LEU A 209 17.34 -8.02 13.38
C LEU A 209 16.47 -7.05 14.19
N ASN A 210 16.14 -7.44 15.44
CA ASN A 210 15.24 -6.69 16.31
C ASN A 210 15.97 -5.97 17.44
N LYS A 211 17.30 -5.75 17.30
CA LYS A 211 18.11 -5.11 18.33
C LYS A 211 17.72 -3.67 18.56
N ASP A 212 17.33 -3.34 19.78
CA ASP A 212 17.14 -1.97 20.22
C ASP A 212 18.51 -1.26 20.38
N GLY A 213 18.76 -0.22 19.57
CA GLY A 213 19.97 0.57 19.66
C GLY A 213 20.95 0.36 18.50
N LYS A 214 22.22 0.70 18.73
CA LYS A 214 23.26 0.62 17.70
C LYS A 214 23.74 -0.83 17.51
N LEU A 215 23.85 -1.22 16.25
CA LEU A 215 24.48 -2.47 15.85
C LEU A 215 26.00 -2.36 16.01
N THR A 216 26.67 -3.47 16.32
CA THR A 216 28.13 -3.58 16.16
C THR A 216 28.48 -3.64 14.68
N ASP A 217 29.76 -3.46 14.34
CA ASP A 217 30.19 -3.55 12.94
C ASP A 217 29.97 -4.95 12.36
N GLU A 218 30.12 -6.00 13.16
CA GLU A 218 29.87 -7.40 12.78
C GLU A 218 28.37 -7.63 12.54
N GLU A 219 27.50 -7.17 13.44
CA GLU A 219 26.05 -7.26 13.30
C GLU A 219 25.57 -6.50 12.07
N PHE A 220 26.11 -5.30 11.83
CA PHE A 220 25.80 -4.51 10.66
C PHE A 220 26.23 -5.22 9.37
N GLN A 221 27.43 -5.82 9.34
CA GLN A 221 27.88 -6.61 8.18
C GLN A 221 27.02 -7.85 7.97
N MET A 222 26.54 -8.49 9.03
CA MET A 222 25.61 -9.63 8.93
C MET A 222 24.31 -9.21 8.24
N ILE A 223 23.71 -8.10 8.67
CA ILE A 223 22.50 -7.56 8.02
C ILE A 223 22.79 -7.17 6.56
N ARG A 224 23.92 -6.53 6.31
CA ARG A 224 24.33 -6.13 4.96
C ARG A 224 24.49 -7.28 3.97
N ASN A 225 24.74 -8.48 4.49
CA ASN A 225 24.90 -9.70 3.68
C ASN A 225 23.58 -10.41 3.35
N HIS A 226 22.41 -9.93 3.85
CA HIS A 226 21.13 -10.59 3.56
C HIS A 226 20.82 -10.72 2.04
N PRO A 227 21.20 -9.79 1.14
CA PRO A 227 20.95 -9.98 -0.28
C PRO A 227 21.68 -11.20 -0.84
N LYS A 228 22.93 -11.42 -0.41
CA LYS A 228 23.71 -12.60 -0.79
C LYS A 228 23.07 -13.88 -0.25
N TYR A 229 22.66 -13.87 1.02
CA TYR A 229 21.97 -15.02 1.61
C TYR A 229 20.66 -15.32 0.88
N GLY A 230 19.88 -14.30 0.53
CA GLY A 230 18.64 -14.44 -0.23
C GLY A 230 18.87 -15.07 -1.61
N TYR A 231 19.86 -14.61 -2.34
CA TYR A 231 20.22 -15.20 -3.62
C TYR A 231 20.70 -16.65 -3.47
N ASP A 232 21.54 -16.95 -2.48
CA ASP A 232 22.04 -18.30 -2.21
C ASP A 232 20.90 -19.28 -1.88
N ILE A 233 19.88 -18.82 -1.16
CA ILE A 233 18.64 -19.57 -0.89
C ILE A 233 17.87 -19.85 -2.20
N LEU A 234 17.70 -18.83 -3.04
CA LEU A 234 16.82 -18.91 -4.21
C LEU A 234 17.48 -19.49 -5.48
N LYS A 235 18.83 -19.51 -5.57
CA LYS A 235 19.54 -19.89 -6.79
C LYS A 235 19.19 -21.28 -7.33
N SER A 236 18.96 -22.26 -6.43
CA SER A 236 18.60 -23.64 -6.80
C SER A 236 17.11 -23.85 -7.07
N GLN A 237 16.27 -22.85 -6.78
CA GLN A 237 14.82 -22.95 -6.92
C GLN A 237 14.37 -22.83 -8.38
N PRO A 238 13.27 -23.49 -8.78
CA PRO A 238 12.70 -23.40 -10.12
C PRO A 238 11.93 -22.06 -10.30
N LEU A 239 12.60 -20.94 -10.03
CA LEU A 239 12.06 -19.59 -10.13
C LEU A 239 12.69 -18.83 -11.29
N ASN A 240 11.95 -17.84 -11.80
CA ASN A 240 12.46 -16.90 -12.82
C ASN A 240 13.74 -16.20 -12.33
N SER A 241 14.70 -15.99 -13.24
CA SER A 241 15.98 -15.34 -12.93
C SER A 241 15.82 -13.93 -12.36
N HIS A 242 14.75 -13.21 -12.74
CA HIS A 242 14.46 -11.88 -12.20
C HIS A 242 14.11 -11.93 -10.72
N ILE A 243 13.34 -12.94 -10.27
CA ILE A 243 13.01 -13.15 -8.86
C ILE A 243 14.28 -13.42 -8.04
N LYS A 244 15.17 -14.30 -8.54
CA LYS A 244 16.45 -14.62 -7.88
C LYS A 244 17.35 -13.38 -7.76
N LYS A 245 17.42 -12.57 -8.82
CA LYS A 245 18.22 -11.35 -8.83
C LYS A 245 17.64 -10.23 -7.96
N ALA A 246 16.32 -10.17 -7.79
CA ALA A 246 15.70 -9.20 -6.89
C ALA A 246 16.17 -9.37 -5.43
N ALA A 247 16.49 -10.59 -5.01
CA ALA A 247 17.04 -10.85 -3.68
C ALA A 247 18.49 -10.38 -3.50
N LEU A 248 19.22 -10.01 -4.58
CA LEU A 248 20.58 -9.46 -4.52
C LEU A 248 20.62 -7.94 -4.34
N MET A 249 19.48 -7.26 -4.45
CA MET A 249 19.38 -5.80 -4.42
C MET A 249 19.08 -5.29 -3.03
#